data_30f8bf7fbdf97544f2d46d240b430860
#
_entry.id   30f8bf7fbdf97544f2d46d240b430860
#
_cell.length_a   1.000
_cell.length_b   1.000
_cell.length_c   1.000
_cell.angle_alpha   90.00
_cell.angle_beta   90.00
_cell.angle_gamma   90.00
#
_symmetry.space_group_name_H-M   'P 1'
#
loop_
_entity.id
_entity.type
_entity.pdbx_description
1 polymer ?
#
loop_
_entity_poly.entity_id
_entity_poly.type
_entity_poly.pdbx_seq_one_letter_code
_entity_poly.pdbx_strand_id
1 'polypeptide(L)'
;MLKAIPYSERGNYLKQALLIIDAQQELMDGSKENSAVFNKEQLISNINLVIEKARKSNAPIIFVRDLDVADGKGEGFQIHGEINIPAGSPIFNKAATNAFHGTELLHHLKVQEVGHVVIMGCETQHCIDSAVRTATINGFDVTLVGDGHSTADNGVFNAEQIVRHHNETLHGHYNVEHFSIVRNAGEDLFHPTHDSYR
;
A
#
# COMPACT_ATOMS: atom_id res chain seq x y z
N MET A 1 29.06 10.65 -6.21
CA MET A 1 28.27 11.09 -5.06
C MET A 1 27.27 12.12 -5.57
N LEU A 2 26.04 11.72 -5.86
CA LEU A 2 24.95 12.66 -6.20
C LEU A 2 24.62 13.42 -4.91
N LYS A 3 24.78 14.74 -4.92
CA LYS A 3 24.34 15.59 -3.80
C LYS A 3 22.82 15.44 -3.69
N ALA A 4 22.34 15.08 -2.50
CA ALA A 4 20.92 15.14 -2.22
C ALA A 4 20.43 16.58 -2.47
N ILE A 5 19.43 16.74 -3.32
CA ILE A 5 18.79 18.04 -3.56
C ILE A 5 18.12 18.44 -2.23
N PRO A 6 18.42 19.63 -1.68
CA PRO A 6 17.78 20.12 -0.48
C PRO A 6 16.26 20.09 -0.64
N TYR A 7 15.53 19.74 0.42
CA TYR A 7 14.08 19.60 0.41
C TYR A 7 13.36 20.85 -0.13
N SER A 8 13.83 22.03 0.19
CA SER A 8 13.34 23.32 -0.29
C SER A 8 13.48 23.56 -1.82
N GLU A 9 14.29 22.73 -2.49
CA GLU A 9 14.51 22.81 -3.95
C GLU A 9 13.81 21.68 -4.71
N ARG A 10 13.21 20.70 -4.01
CA ARG A 10 12.33 19.67 -4.59
C ARG A 10 10.99 20.34 -4.87
N GLY A 11 10.93 21.08 -5.98
CA GLY A 11 9.69 21.76 -6.38
C GLY A 11 8.47 20.84 -6.28
N ASN A 12 7.30 21.37 -6.16
CA ASN A 12 5.96 20.83 -5.83
C ASN A 12 5.48 19.52 -6.50
N TYR A 13 6.36 18.62 -6.96
CA TYR A 13 5.98 17.43 -7.72
C TYR A 13 6.85 16.21 -7.39
N LEU A 14 6.73 15.71 -6.14
CA LEU A 14 7.16 14.34 -5.90
C LEU A 14 6.30 13.42 -6.75
N LYS A 15 6.92 12.65 -7.65
CA LYS A 15 6.21 11.65 -8.44
C LYS A 15 5.63 10.61 -7.48
N GLN A 16 4.34 10.40 -7.58
CA GLN A 16 3.61 9.48 -6.70
C GLN A 16 3.33 8.15 -7.41
N ALA A 17 3.20 7.06 -6.65
CA ALA A 17 2.74 5.78 -7.14
C ALA A 17 1.72 5.17 -6.16
N LEU A 18 0.75 4.44 -6.69
CA LEU A 18 -0.17 3.61 -5.92
C LEU A 18 0.41 2.20 -5.79
N LEU A 19 0.51 1.70 -4.58
CA LEU A 19 0.97 0.36 -4.25
C LEU A 19 -0.16 -0.43 -3.58
N ILE A 20 -0.67 -1.45 -4.25
CA ILE A 20 -1.74 -2.33 -3.75
C ILE A 20 -1.10 -3.67 -3.39
N ILE A 21 -1.11 -3.99 -2.09
CA ILE A 21 -0.38 -5.12 -1.53
C ILE A 21 -1.36 -6.22 -1.13
N ASP A 22 -1.13 -7.44 -1.62
CA ASP A 22 -1.79 -8.68 -1.25
C ASP A 22 -3.34 -8.62 -1.27
N ALA A 23 -3.89 -7.83 -2.20
CA ALA A 23 -5.32 -7.81 -2.45
C ALA A 23 -5.72 -9.04 -3.32
N GLN A 24 -5.41 -10.25 -2.80
CA GLN A 24 -5.58 -11.54 -3.48
C GLN A 24 -6.90 -12.21 -3.11
N GLN A 25 -7.44 -13.01 -4.04
CA GLN A 25 -8.76 -13.59 -3.91
C GLN A 25 -8.94 -14.37 -2.60
N GLU A 26 -8.09 -15.37 -2.34
CA GLU A 26 -8.23 -16.22 -1.16
C GLU A 26 -7.94 -15.48 0.15
N LEU A 27 -6.98 -14.55 0.15
CA LEU A 27 -6.68 -13.75 1.34
C LEU A 27 -7.86 -12.85 1.72
N MET A 28 -8.53 -12.28 0.74
CA MET A 28 -9.66 -11.36 0.99
C MET A 28 -10.95 -12.11 1.29
N ASP A 29 -11.23 -13.21 0.59
CA ASP A 29 -12.45 -14.00 0.77
C ASP A 29 -12.38 -14.94 1.97
N GLY A 30 -11.17 -15.23 2.44
CA GLY A 30 -10.93 -16.30 3.38
C GLY A 30 -10.87 -17.67 2.71
N SER A 31 -10.57 -18.67 3.50
CA SER A 31 -10.50 -20.08 3.10
C SER A 31 -11.21 -20.96 4.13
N LYS A 32 -11.02 -22.28 4.05
CA LYS A 32 -11.51 -23.17 5.10
C LYS A 32 -10.83 -22.97 6.45
N GLU A 33 -9.62 -22.43 6.44
CA GLU A 33 -8.76 -22.27 7.62
C GLU A 33 -8.71 -20.83 8.10
N ASN A 34 -8.94 -19.85 7.23
CA ASN A 34 -8.82 -18.42 7.51
C ASN A 34 -10.12 -17.67 7.21
N SER A 35 -10.49 -16.76 8.08
CA SER A 35 -11.64 -15.87 7.87
C SER A 35 -11.37 -14.86 6.77
N ALA A 36 -12.43 -14.40 6.09
CA ALA A 36 -12.35 -13.24 5.20
C ALA A 36 -11.88 -11.99 5.96
N VAL A 37 -11.27 -11.07 5.25
CA VAL A 37 -10.90 -9.78 5.83
C VAL A 37 -12.12 -8.94 6.19
N PHE A 38 -11.99 -8.13 7.22
CA PHE A 38 -13.03 -7.22 7.69
C PHE A 38 -13.44 -6.21 6.60
N ASN A 39 -14.75 -5.97 6.46
CA ASN A 39 -15.31 -5.01 5.49
C ASN A 39 -14.79 -5.18 4.06
N LYS A 40 -14.66 -6.40 3.59
CA LYS A 40 -14.11 -6.75 2.27
C LYS A 40 -14.72 -5.94 1.12
N GLU A 41 -16.04 -5.84 1.06
CA GLU A 41 -16.76 -5.13 -0.01
C GLU A 41 -16.39 -3.63 -0.03
N GLN A 42 -16.27 -3.02 1.14
CA GLN A 42 -15.83 -1.62 1.25
C GLN A 42 -14.36 -1.47 0.84
N LEU A 43 -13.50 -2.41 1.23
CA LEU A 43 -12.10 -2.43 0.83
C LEU A 43 -11.97 -2.48 -0.70
N ILE A 44 -12.68 -3.39 -1.37
CA ILE A 44 -12.69 -3.51 -2.83
C ILE A 44 -13.17 -2.22 -3.48
N SER A 45 -14.26 -1.65 -2.97
CA SER A 45 -14.81 -0.37 -3.47
C SER A 45 -13.79 0.75 -3.35
N ASN A 46 -13.12 0.85 -2.20
CA ASN A 46 -12.09 1.86 -1.95
C ASN A 46 -10.84 1.64 -2.81
N ILE A 47 -10.40 0.38 -3.01
CA ILE A 47 -9.30 0.07 -3.94
C ILE A 47 -9.64 0.58 -5.34
N ASN A 48 -10.81 0.26 -5.86
CA ASN A 48 -11.24 0.71 -7.18
C ASN A 48 -11.35 2.24 -7.29
N LEU A 49 -11.86 2.91 -6.25
CA LEU A 49 -11.91 4.37 -6.18
C LEU A 49 -10.49 4.98 -6.25
N VAL A 50 -9.55 4.42 -5.50
CA VAL A 50 -8.17 4.94 -5.47
C VAL A 50 -7.42 4.65 -6.77
N ILE A 51 -7.68 3.49 -7.41
CA ILE A 51 -7.18 3.19 -8.76
C ILE A 51 -7.62 4.28 -9.76
N GLU A 52 -8.90 4.69 -9.73
CA GLU A 52 -9.39 5.75 -10.62
C GLU A 52 -8.77 7.13 -10.31
N LYS A 53 -8.51 7.43 -9.04
CA LYS A 53 -7.79 8.66 -8.64
C LYS A 53 -6.33 8.63 -9.12
N ALA A 54 -5.63 7.50 -8.97
CA ALA A 54 -4.27 7.32 -9.46
C ALA A 54 -4.18 7.50 -10.98
N ARG A 55 -5.13 6.91 -11.73
CA ARG A 55 -5.21 7.08 -13.19
C ARG A 55 -5.40 8.54 -13.60
N LYS A 56 -6.30 9.27 -12.93
CA LYS A 56 -6.53 10.70 -13.20
C LYS A 56 -5.30 11.56 -12.91
N SER A 57 -4.49 11.16 -11.94
CA SER A 57 -3.24 11.83 -11.57
C SER A 57 -2.02 11.33 -12.36
N ASN A 58 -2.19 10.40 -13.31
CA ASN A 58 -1.13 9.72 -14.04
C ASN A 58 -0.09 9.05 -13.12
N ALA A 59 -0.49 8.63 -11.93
CA ALA A 59 0.36 7.91 -11.00
C ALA A 59 0.46 6.42 -11.41
N PRO A 60 1.66 5.83 -11.48
CA PRO A 60 1.84 4.40 -11.68
C PRO A 60 1.05 3.60 -10.64
N ILE A 61 0.42 2.50 -11.08
CA ILE A 61 -0.34 1.59 -10.23
C ILE A 61 0.37 0.25 -10.23
N ILE A 62 0.80 -0.18 -9.07
CA ILE A 62 1.65 -1.35 -8.87
C ILE A 62 0.95 -2.31 -7.94
N PHE A 63 0.94 -3.59 -8.28
CA PHE A 63 0.39 -4.64 -7.44
C PHE A 63 1.51 -5.52 -6.88
N VAL A 64 1.31 -5.99 -5.65
CA VAL A 64 2.16 -7.01 -5.03
C VAL A 64 1.29 -8.18 -4.62
N ARG A 65 1.78 -9.41 -4.83
CA ARG A 65 1.12 -10.65 -4.39
C ARG A 65 2.06 -11.46 -3.52
N ASP A 66 1.54 -12.05 -2.46
CA ASP A 66 2.27 -12.96 -1.60
C ASP A 66 2.17 -14.39 -2.15
N LEU A 67 3.32 -15.04 -2.30
CA LEU A 67 3.42 -16.42 -2.78
C LEU A 67 2.87 -17.45 -1.79
N ASP A 68 2.73 -17.11 -0.51
CA ASP A 68 2.13 -17.99 0.50
C ASP A 68 0.61 -18.09 0.36
N VAL A 69 -0.05 -17.11 -0.30
CA VAL A 69 -1.49 -17.16 -0.58
C VAL A 69 -1.76 -18.24 -1.61
N ALA A 70 -2.64 -19.20 -1.28
CA ALA A 70 -3.03 -20.33 -2.15
C ALA A 70 -1.82 -21.09 -2.74
N ASP A 71 -0.73 -21.24 -1.99
CA ASP A 71 0.54 -21.85 -2.46
C ASP A 71 1.07 -21.22 -3.78
N GLY A 72 0.83 -19.94 -3.99
CA GLY A 72 1.29 -19.19 -5.16
C GLY A 72 0.66 -19.60 -6.49
N LYS A 73 -0.51 -20.21 -6.48
CA LYS A 73 -1.14 -20.74 -7.71
C LYS A 73 -2.67 -20.72 -7.68
N GLY A 74 -3.26 -20.97 -8.84
CA GLY A 74 -4.72 -21.02 -9.00
C GLY A 74 -5.40 -19.65 -8.88
N GLU A 75 -6.73 -19.68 -8.78
CA GLU A 75 -7.57 -18.49 -8.70
C GLU A 75 -7.37 -17.76 -7.37
N GLY A 76 -7.23 -18.47 -6.27
CA GLY A 76 -7.01 -17.91 -4.93
C GLY A 76 -5.77 -17.02 -4.83
N PHE A 77 -4.72 -17.33 -5.60
CA PHE A 77 -3.49 -16.54 -5.69
C PHE A 77 -3.64 -15.25 -6.49
N GLN A 78 -4.61 -15.15 -7.39
CA GLN A 78 -4.76 -13.97 -8.23
C GLN A 78 -5.26 -12.76 -7.41
N ILE A 79 -5.03 -11.57 -7.94
CA ILE A 79 -5.66 -10.36 -7.42
C ILE A 79 -7.17 -10.57 -7.47
N HIS A 80 -7.89 -10.13 -6.44
CA HIS A 80 -9.34 -10.32 -6.32
C HIS A 80 -10.08 -9.88 -7.58
N GLY A 81 -10.97 -10.75 -8.09
CA GLY A 81 -11.62 -10.59 -9.39
C GLY A 81 -12.47 -9.32 -9.56
N GLU A 82 -12.91 -8.71 -8.46
CA GLU A 82 -13.66 -7.44 -8.47
C GLU A 82 -12.77 -6.18 -8.45
N ILE A 83 -11.44 -6.34 -8.45
CA ILE A 83 -10.50 -5.21 -8.53
C ILE A 83 -10.21 -4.88 -10.01
N ASN A 84 -10.41 -3.64 -10.37
CA ASN A 84 -10.23 -3.12 -11.73
C ASN A 84 -8.73 -2.90 -12.04
N ILE A 85 -8.00 -3.95 -12.38
CA ILE A 85 -6.57 -3.87 -12.69
C ILE A 85 -6.37 -3.13 -14.03
N PRO A 86 -5.69 -1.97 -14.07
CA PRO A 86 -5.40 -1.31 -15.33
C PRO A 86 -4.43 -2.12 -16.19
N ALA A 87 -4.67 -2.16 -17.49
CA ALA A 87 -3.79 -2.87 -18.42
C ALA A 87 -2.34 -2.36 -18.33
N GLY A 88 -1.39 -3.28 -18.21
CA GLY A 88 0.03 -2.95 -18.12
C GLY A 88 0.51 -2.59 -16.71
N SER A 89 -0.33 -2.66 -15.68
CA SER A 89 0.12 -2.49 -14.30
C SER A 89 1.12 -3.59 -13.92
N PRO A 90 2.33 -3.24 -13.43
CA PRO A 90 3.29 -4.24 -12.98
C PRO A 90 2.77 -4.99 -11.75
N ILE A 91 3.05 -6.29 -11.70
CA ILE A 91 2.72 -7.17 -10.59
C ILE A 91 4.01 -7.82 -10.10
N PHE A 92 4.37 -7.59 -8.85
CA PHE A 92 5.51 -8.23 -8.19
C PHE A 92 5.02 -9.35 -7.27
N ASN A 93 5.75 -10.46 -7.24
CA ASN A 93 5.51 -11.53 -6.28
C ASN A 93 6.56 -11.46 -5.17
N LYS A 94 6.15 -11.60 -3.93
CA LYS A 94 7.02 -11.66 -2.76
C LYS A 94 6.89 -12.99 -2.02
N ALA A 95 7.95 -13.41 -1.35
CA ALA A 95 7.97 -14.58 -0.47
C ALA A 95 8.25 -14.16 1.00
N ALA A 96 8.08 -12.89 1.30
CA ALA A 96 8.28 -12.34 2.63
C ALA A 96 7.17 -11.34 2.95
N THR A 97 6.87 -11.15 4.23
CA THR A 97 5.88 -10.15 4.70
C THR A 97 6.17 -8.76 4.12
N ASN A 98 7.44 -8.38 4.04
CA ASN A 98 7.85 -7.08 3.52
C ASN A 98 7.90 -7.08 1.98
N ALA A 99 7.09 -6.25 1.33
CA ALA A 99 7.00 -6.14 -0.13
C ALA A 99 8.31 -5.71 -0.81
N PHE A 100 9.22 -5.07 -0.10
CA PHE A 100 10.50 -4.60 -0.62
C PHE A 100 11.62 -5.64 -0.48
N HIS A 101 11.41 -6.69 0.33
CA HIS A 101 12.43 -7.70 0.57
C HIS A 101 12.42 -8.77 -0.52
N GLY A 102 13.57 -8.95 -1.18
CA GLY A 102 13.74 -9.98 -2.22
C GLY A 102 12.92 -9.77 -3.48
N THR A 103 12.46 -8.53 -3.74
CA THR A 103 11.71 -8.15 -4.93
C THR A 103 12.39 -6.99 -5.67
N GLU A 104 12.04 -6.79 -6.93
CA GLU A 104 12.50 -5.65 -7.73
C GLU A 104 11.68 -4.36 -7.45
N LEU A 105 10.74 -4.37 -6.51
CA LEU A 105 9.84 -3.25 -6.23
C LEU A 105 10.61 -1.95 -5.91
N LEU A 106 11.59 -2.03 -5.01
CA LEU A 106 12.39 -0.85 -4.64
C LEU A 106 13.14 -0.26 -5.83
N HIS A 107 13.78 -1.12 -6.62
CA HIS A 107 14.49 -0.71 -7.84
C HIS A 107 13.52 -0.06 -8.83
N HIS A 108 12.37 -0.69 -9.07
CA HIS A 108 11.33 -0.19 -9.96
C HIS A 108 10.86 1.23 -9.58
N LEU A 109 10.54 1.45 -8.30
CA LEU A 109 10.13 2.77 -7.79
C LEU A 109 11.24 3.83 -7.96
N LYS A 110 12.50 3.47 -7.67
CA LYS A 110 13.64 4.39 -7.80
C LYS A 110 13.93 4.75 -9.25
N VAL A 111 13.89 3.78 -10.17
CA VAL A 111 14.09 4.05 -11.62
C VAL A 111 13.00 4.97 -12.17
N GLN A 112 11.80 4.87 -11.65
CA GLN A 112 10.69 5.74 -12.02
C GLN A 112 10.71 7.11 -11.30
N GLU A 113 11.72 7.37 -10.47
CA GLU A 113 11.86 8.62 -9.69
C GLU A 113 10.66 8.89 -8.77
N VAL A 114 10.01 7.82 -8.29
CA VAL A 114 8.95 7.94 -7.29
C VAL A 114 9.56 8.45 -5.99
N GLY A 115 8.94 9.43 -5.39
CA GLY A 115 9.32 9.97 -4.08
C GLY A 115 8.22 9.82 -3.02
N HIS A 116 7.01 9.44 -3.44
CA HIS A 116 5.87 9.27 -2.55
C HIS A 116 5.04 8.06 -2.97
N VAL A 117 4.71 7.18 -2.04
CA VAL A 117 3.87 6.01 -2.29
C VAL A 117 2.55 6.10 -1.52
N VAL A 118 1.45 5.83 -2.21
CA VAL A 118 0.12 5.63 -1.62
C VAL A 118 -0.05 4.13 -1.44
N ILE A 119 -0.27 3.66 -0.20
CA ILE A 119 -0.29 2.23 0.15
C ILE A 119 -1.67 1.81 0.60
N MET A 120 -2.14 0.65 0.11
CA MET A 120 -3.38 -0.01 0.52
C MET A 120 -3.32 -1.52 0.28
N GLY A 121 -4.28 -2.28 0.83
CA GLY A 121 -4.40 -3.74 0.64
C GLY A 121 -4.43 -4.53 1.95
N CYS A 122 -3.79 -5.70 2.02
CA CYS A 122 -3.81 -6.67 3.12
C CYS A 122 -2.41 -7.18 3.49
N GLU A 123 -2.19 -7.72 4.69
CA GLU A 123 -2.97 -7.53 5.89
C GLU A 123 -2.38 -6.40 6.72
N THR A 124 -3.24 -5.67 7.42
CA THR A 124 -2.92 -4.45 8.17
C THR A 124 -1.65 -4.56 9.01
N GLN A 125 -1.60 -5.51 9.94
CA GLN A 125 -0.51 -5.66 10.93
C GLN A 125 0.72 -6.38 10.39
N HIS A 126 0.67 -6.87 9.17
CA HIS A 126 1.72 -7.63 8.51
C HIS A 126 2.31 -6.87 7.32
N CYS A 127 1.81 -7.13 6.14
CA CYS A 127 2.37 -6.62 4.89
C CYS A 127 2.21 -5.11 4.76
N ILE A 128 1.11 -4.54 5.25
CA ILE A 128 0.85 -3.09 5.18
C ILE A 128 1.76 -2.34 6.17
N ASP A 129 1.77 -2.71 7.47
CA ASP A 129 2.63 -2.07 8.46
C ASP A 129 4.11 -2.12 8.04
N SER A 130 4.58 -3.31 7.64
CA SER A 130 5.97 -3.48 7.21
C SER A 130 6.32 -2.67 5.95
N ALA A 131 5.39 -2.55 5.00
CA ALA A 131 5.61 -1.76 3.79
C ALA A 131 5.68 -0.27 4.08
N VAL A 132 4.79 0.28 4.92
CA VAL A 132 4.81 1.70 5.33
C VAL A 132 6.14 2.05 6.00
N ARG A 133 6.57 1.26 6.98
CA ARG A 133 7.83 1.51 7.69
C ARG A 133 9.04 1.38 6.78
N THR A 134 9.05 0.38 5.91
CA THR A 134 10.17 0.17 4.98
C THR A 134 10.22 1.25 3.91
N ALA A 135 9.09 1.73 3.41
CA ALA A 135 9.06 2.82 2.44
C ALA A 135 9.70 4.09 3.01
N THR A 136 9.36 4.49 4.25
CA THR A 136 9.97 5.69 4.88
C THR A 136 11.48 5.54 5.09
N ILE A 137 11.97 4.34 5.48
CA ILE A 137 13.42 4.06 5.61
C ILE A 137 14.12 4.18 4.25
N ASN A 138 13.45 3.78 3.16
CA ASN A 138 14.02 3.82 1.80
C ASN A 138 13.87 5.19 1.11
N GLY A 139 13.40 6.21 1.81
CA GLY A 139 13.34 7.59 1.31
C GLY A 139 12.09 7.88 0.48
N PHE A 140 10.96 7.28 0.83
CA PHE A 140 9.65 7.63 0.29
C PHE A 140 8.80 8.29 1.37
N ASP A 141 8.09 9.35 1.00
CA ASP A 141 6.92 9.78 1.77
C ASP A 141 5.79 8.76 1.55
N VAL A 142 4.93 8.57 2.55
CA VAL A 142 3.87 7.57 2.47
C VAL A 142 2.51 8.17 2.81
N THR A 143 1.51 7.88 1.99
CA THR A 143 0.10 8.00 2.38
C THR A 143 -0.46 6.60 2.54
N LEU A 144 -0.81 6.22 3.78
CA LEU A 144 -1.59 5.02 4.04
C LEU A 144 -3.06 5.34 3.85
N VAL A 145 -3.77 4.56 3.03
CA VAL A 145 -5.22 4.73 2.84
C VAL A 145 -5.93 4.07 4.02
N GLY A 146 -6.40 4.88 4.99
CA GLY A 146 -6.87 4.41 6.30
C GLY A 146 -8.12 3.53 6.29
N ASP A 147 -8.95 3.67 5.28
CA ASP A 147 -10.09 2.80 4.97
C ASP A 147 -9.83 1.92 3.71
N GLY A 148 -8.57 1.82 3.33
CA GLY A 148 -8.08 1.06 2.17
C GLY A 148 -7.17 -0.10 2.54
N HIS A 149 -7.12 -0.49 3.80
CA HIS A 149 -6.45 -1.71 4.25
C HIS A 149 -7.30 -2.48 5.25
N SER A 150 -7.09 -3.78 5.32
CA SER A 150 -7.87 -4.65 6.21
C SER A 150 -7.08 -5.89 6.64
N THR A 151 -7.71 -6.67 7.53
CA THR A 151 -7.22 -7.93 8.09
C THR A 151 -8.39 -8.74 8.64
N ALA A 152 -8.12 -9.93 9.17
CA ALA A 152 -9.07 -10.71 9.96
C ALA A 152 -8.87 -10.49 11.47
N ASP A 153 -9.81 -10.96 12.28
CA ASP A 153 -9.69 -11.00 13.73
C ASP A 153 -8.49 -11.87 14.15
N ASN A 154 -7.82 -11.47 15.24
CA ASN A 154 -6.80 -12.32 15.86
C ASN A 154 -7.18 -12.71 17.29
N GLY A 155 -6.31 -13.45 17.99
CA GLY A 155 -6.60 -13.93 19.36
C GLY A 155 -6.66 -12.84 20.42
N VAL A 156 -6.42 -11.56 20.09
CA VAL A 156 -6.37 -10.43 21.04
C VAL A 156 -7.36 -9.34 20.65
N PHE A 157 -7.41 -8.96 19.37
CA PHE A 157 -8.22 -7.85 18.85
C PHE A 157 -9.08 -8.30 17.67
N ASN A 158 -10.24 -7.67 17.52
CA ASN A 158 -10.96 -7.78 16.25
C ASN A 158 -10.29 -6.92 15.16
N ALA A 159 -10.59 -7.23 13.92
CA ALA A 159 -9.98 -6.58 12.76
C ALA A 159 -10.15 -5.06 12.73
N GLU A 160 -11.33 -4.56 13.13
CA GLU A 160 -11.59 -3.12 13.23
C GLU A 160 -10.64 -2.43 14.22
N GLN A 161 -10.40 -3.06 15.38
CA GLN A 161 -9.46 -2.54 16.36
C GLN A 161 -8.01 -2.54 15.84
N ILE A 162 -7.64 -3.59 15.10
CA ILE A 162 -6.31 -3.68 14.47
C ILE A 162 -6.13 -2.57 13.45
N VAL A 163 -7.09 -2.36 12.56
CA VAL A 163 -7.05 -1.30 11.54
C VAL A 163 -6.95 0.08 12.20
N ARG A 164 -7.80 0.38 13.18
CA ARG A 164 -7.77 1.65 13.91
C ARG A 164 -6.44 1.88 14.62
N HIS A 165 -5.91 0.87 15.31
CA HIS A 165 -4.62 0.96 15.99
C HIS A 165 -3.48 1.29 15.03
N HIS A 166 -3.44 0.65 13.85
CA HIS A 166 -2.39 0.91 12.86
C HIS A 166 -2.55 2.28 12.20
N ASN A 167 -3.78 2.74 11.97
CA ASN A 167 -4.03 4.10 11.51
C ASN A 167 -3.44 5.14 12.47
N GLU A 168 -3.68 5.00 13.77
CA GLU A 168 -3.11 5.89 14.79
C GLU A 168 -1.59 5.77 14.88
N THR A 169 -1.06 4.54 14.85
CA THR A 169 0.38 4.28 15.01
C THR A 169 1.20 4.74 13.81
N LEU A 170 0.64 4.60 12.60
CA LEU A 170 1.33 4.92 11.36
C LEU A 170 1.09 6.38 10.91
N HIS A 171 0.10 7.08 11.48
CA HIS A 171 -0.04 8.51 11.24
C HIS A 171 1.07 9.28 11.96
N GLY A 172 1.94 9.93 11.19
CA GLY A 172 3.10 10.65 11.71
C GLY A 172 4.30 9.75 12.05
N HIS A 173 4.30 8.45 11.67
CA HIS A 173 5.50 7.63 11.74
C HIS A 173 6.57 8.18 10.80
N TYR A 174 7.79 8.39 11.28
CA TYR A 174 8.83 9.08 10.51
C TYR A 174 10.19 8.39 10.57
N ASN A 175 10.98 8.63 9.53
CA ASN A 175 12.39 8.28 9.43
C ASN A 175 13.16 9.48 8.87
N VAL A 176 13.67 10.32 9.78
CA VAL A 176 14.45 11.55 9.50
C VAL A 176 13.69 12.54 8.62
N GLU A 177 13.74 12.39 7.29
CA GLU A 177 13.13 13.32 6.32
C GLU A 177 11.79 12.83 5.76
N HIS A 178 11.52 11.53 5.88
CA HIS A 178 10.35 10.87 5.28
C HIS A 178 9.41 10.36 6.36
N PHE A 179 8.11 10.52 6.13
CA PHE A 179 7.10 10.11 7.09
C PHE A 179 5.82 9.62 6.41
N SER A 180 4.96 8.97 7.18
CA SER A 180 3.66 8.54 6.72
C SER A 180 2.53 9.38 7.32
N ILE A 181 1.50 9.59 6.51
CA ILE A 181 0.20 10.12 6.96
C ILE A 181 -0.90 9.14 6.60
N VAL A 182 -1.99 9.19 7.34
CA VAL A 182 -3.19 8.40 7.04
C VAL A 182 -4.27 9.32 6.46
N ARG A 183 -4.84 8.91 5.33
CA ARG A 183 -5.94 9.58 4.62
C ARG A 183 -6.95 8.54 4.17
N ASN A 184 -8.22 8.88 4.15
CA ASN A 184 -9.24 7.99 3.62
C ASN A 184 -9.32 8.02 2.09
N ALA A 185 -9.84 6.96 1.48
CA ALA A 185 -9.98 6.83 0.03
C ALA A 185 -10.74 7.99 -0.63
N GLY A 186 -11.68 8.60 0.11
CA GLY A 186 -12.45 9.76 -0.35
C GLY A 186 -11.65 11.06 -0.45
N GLU A 187 -10.56 11.18 0.29
CA GLU A 187 -9.72 12.38 0.37
C GLU A 187 -8.78 12.53 -0.83
N ASP A 188 -8.04 13.63 -0.87
CA ASP A 188 -7.01 13.86 -1.89
C ASP A 188 -5.73 13.09 -1.51
N LEU A 189 -5.40 12.05 -2.30
CA LEU A 189 -4.29 11.15 -2.04
C LEU A 189 -3.07 11.41 -2.93
N PHE A 190 -3.26 12.11 -4.06
CA PHE A 190 -2.25 12.28 -5.10
C PHE A 190 -1.78 13.73 -5.28
N HIS A 191 -2.15 14.62 -4.40
CA HIS A 191 -1.50 15.92 -4.26
C HIS A 191 -0.44 15.86 -3.16
N PRO A 192 0.61 16.68 -3.23
CA PRO A 192 1.70 16.64 -2.24
C PRO A 192 1.20 17.15 -0.88
N THR A 193 0.38 16.34 -0.22
CA THR A 193 -0.23 16.67 1.08
C THR A 193 0.79 16.70 2.21
N HIS A 194 1.95 16.04 2.06
CA HIS A 194 3.02 16.02 3.05
C HIS A 194 3.64 17.40 3.28
N ASP A 195 3.66 18.27 2.29
CA ASP A 195 4.24 19.61 2.43
C ASP A 195 3.50 20.48 3.44
N SER A 196 2.21 20.22 3.67
CA SER A 196 1.41 20.93 4.69
C SER A 196 1.72 20.51 6.13
N TYR A 197 2.51 19.44 6.31
CA TYR A 197 2.90 18.89 7.62
C TYR A 197 4.37 19.16 7.98
N ARG A 198 5.11 19.86 7.14
CA ARG A 198 6.56 20.12 7.30
C ARG A 198 6.85 21.53 7.78
#